data_361d9223d8de744640aaa39c11f6e16f
#
_entry.id   361d9223d8de744640aaa39c11f6e16f
#
_cell.length_a   1.000
_cell.length_b   1.000
_cell.length_c   1.000
_cell.angle_alpha   90.00
_cell.angle_beta   90.00
_cell.angle_gamma   90.00
#
_symmetry.space_group_name_H-M   'P 1'
#
loop_
_entity.id
_entity.type
_entity.pdbx_description
1 polymer ?
#
loop_
_entity_poly.entity_id
_entity_poly.type
_entity_poly.pdbx_seq_one_letter_code
_entity_poly.pdbx_strand_id
1 'polypeptide(L)'
;MPARRSRSAPPPPPPGEEPASARQRLLLAALRLFSEQGYAKTSIRAIATAAQANVAAVSYYFGDKAALYSAVFTEPFCDIHALIADFANPDITLRESLGRYFHGALAPLSHGELARQSVRLHIREMLEPTGQWEREMDKEVRQPHEALVRLLCHHMKVAVPDLGIHRLALTLSGQAFQLWGHRDVVEAVKPELLATPQAVELWADRMTDYAMAMVAAEEAWRRATLPERRAPSRRRAAASPSPSLQPARRKTPKP
;
A
#
# COMPACT_ATOMS: atom_id res chain seq x y z
N MET A 1 -21.34 51.46 27.76
CA MET A 1 -21.63 50.04 27.59
C MET A 1 -21.63 49.72 26.12
N PRO A 2 -20.60 49.03 25.53
CA PRO A 2 -20.62 48.67 24.12
C PRO A 2 -21.44 47.38 23.93
N ALA A 3 -22.29 47.40 22.91
CA ALA A 3 -23.19 46.31 22.54
C ALA A 3 -22.42 45.04 22.13
N ARG A 4 -22.77 43.88 22.73
CA ARG A 4 -22.34 42.54 22.32
C ARG A 4 -22.84 42.31 20.89
N ARG A 5 -21.88 42.24 19.92
CA ARG A 5 -22.18 41.71 18.58
C ARG A 5 -22.50 40.24 18.71
N SER A 6 -23.72 39.85 18.42
CA SER A 6 -24.15 38.46 18.29
C SER A 6 -23.39 37.83 17.13
N ARG A 7 -22.59 36.79 17.40
CA ARG A 7 -22.03 35.94 16.36
C ARG A 7 -23.21 35.19 15.72
N SER A 8 -23.49 35.49 14.46
CA SER A 8 -24.41 34.70 13.64
C SER A 8 -23.91 33.25 13.57
N ALA A 9 -24.84 32.32 13.81
CA ALA A 9 -24.55 30.88 13.61
C ALA A 9 -24.17 30.63 12.14
N PRO A 10 -23.25 29.66 11.88
CA PRO A 10 -22.92 29.26 10.51
C PRO A 10 -24.18 28.74 9.79
N PRO A 11 -24.27 28.89 8.45
CA PRO A 11 -25.41 28.39 7.68
C PRO A 11 -25.50 26.86 7.81
N PRO A 12 -26.74 26.29 7.75
CA PRO A 12 -26.93 24.84 7.78
C PRO A 12 -26.27 24.17 6.58
N PRO A 13 -25.77 22.91 6.74
CA PRO A 13 -25.20 22.15 5.65
C PRO A 13 -26.24 21.86 4.55
N PRO A 14 -25.81 21.64 3.29
CA PRO A 14 -26.69 21.28 2.21
C PRO A 14 -27.45 19.97 2.52
N PRO A 15 -28.69 19.81 2.03
CA PRO A 15 -29.51 18.63 2.32
C PRO A 15 -28.88 17.37 1.71
N GLY A 16 -28.49 16.43 2.60
CA GLY A 16 -27.90 15.14 2.23
C GLY A 16 -26.54 14.82 2.86
N GLU A 17 -25.83 15.81 3.44
CA GLU A 17 -24.61 15.54 4.20
C GLU A 17 -24.91 15.56 5.70
N GLU A 18 -24.73 14.43 6.38
CA GLU A 18 -24.68 14.43 7.85
C GLU A 18 -23.50 15.31 8.30
N PRO A 19 -23.70 16.17 9.33
CA PRO A 19 -22.63 17.04 9.81
C PRO A 19 -21.45 16.16 10.26
N ALA A 20 -20.26 16.37 9.64
CA ALA A 20 -19.06 15.66 9.98
C ALA A 20 -18.85 15.60 11.50
N SER A 21 -18.57 14.42 12.05
CA SER A 21 -18.32 14.26 13.48
C SER A 21 -17.16 15.17 13.93
N ALA A 22 -17.12 15.55 15.20
CA ALA A 22 -16.02 16.36 15.74
C ALA A 22 -14.64 15.70 15.48
N ARG A 23 -14.58 14.38 15.52
CA ARG A 23 -13.39 13.60 15.18
C ARG A 23 -12.98 13.79 13.73
N GLN A 24 -13.91 13.70 12.80
CA GLN A 24 -13.63 13.87 11.36
C GLN A 24 -13.21 15.31 11.04
N ARG A 25 -13.86 16.32 11.61
CA ARG A 25 -13.43 17.72 11.44
C ARG A 25 -12.03 17.97 11.94
N LEU A 26 -11.65 17.38 13.10
CA LEU A 26 -10.27 17.45 13.63
C LEU A 26 -9.28 16.78 12.69
N LEU A 27 -9.59 15.59 12.17
CA LEU A 27 -8.73 14.87 11.24
C LEU A 27 -8.47 15.66 9.95
N LEU A 28 -9.52 16.20 9.32
CA LEU A 28 -9.41 16.99 8.09
C LEU A 28 -8.69 18.34 8.32
N ALA A 29 -8.94 19.01 9.44
CA ALA A 29 -8.21 20.21 9.81
C ALA A 29 -6.72 19.93 10.07
N ALA A 30 -6.41 18.80 10.70
CA ALA A 30 -5.05 18.36 10.94
C ALA A 30 -4.33 18.03 9.62
N LEU A 31 -4.95 17.27 8.71
CA LEU A 31 -4.39 16.97 7.39
C LEU A 31 -4.02 18.26 6.65
N ARG A 32 -4.95 19.22 6.57
CA ARG A 32 -4.69 20.50 5.93
C ARG A 32 -3.51 21.25 6.55
N LEU A 33 -3.52 21.45 7.87
CA LEU A 33 -2.49 22.23 8.54
C LEU A 33 -1.12 21.54 8.53
N PHE A 34 -1.07 20.22 8.69
CA PHE A 34 0.18 19.48 8.59
C PHE A 34 0.74 19.49 7.16
N SER A 35 -0.10 19.34 6.14
CA SER A 35 0.36 19.41 4.74
C SER A 35 0.88 20.79 4.35
N GLU A 36 0.28 21.88 4.89
CA GLU A 36 0.67 23.27 4.60
C GLU A 36 1.89 23.71 5.39
N GLN A 37 1.95 23.46 6.69
CA GLN A 37 2.89 24.04 7.63
C GLN A 37 3.93 23.04 8.17
N GLY A 38 3.70 21.74 7.99
CA GLY A 38 4.51 20.67 8.55
C GLY A 38 4.17 20.37 10.01
N TYR A 39 4.70 19.24 10.50
CA TYR A 39 4.45 18.76 11.86
C TYR A 39 4.89 19.76 12.92
N ALA A 40 6.14 20.25 12.86
CA ALA A 40 6.73 21.08 13.91
C ALA A 40 5.95 22.38 14.15
N LYS A 41 5.55 23.08 13.09
CA LYS A 41 4.89 24.40 13.15
C LYS A 41 3.40 24.34 13.44
N THR A 42 2.75 23.18 13.29
CA THR A 42 1.32 23.02 13.54
C THR A 42 1.06 22.74 15.04
N SER A 43 0.19 23.51 15.68
CA SER A 43 -0.19 23.30 17.07
C SER A 43 -1.57 22.64 17.19
N ILE A 44 -1.75 21.85 18.26
CA ILE A 44 -3.05 21.24 18.61
C ILE A 44 -4.15 22.32 18.75
N ARG A 45 -3.80 23.50 19.30
CA ARG A 45 -4.75 24.62 19.42
C ARG A 45 -5.19 25.15 18.06
N ALA A 46 -4.26 25.28 17.10
CA ALA A 46 -4.57 25.70 15.73
C ALA A 46 -5.51 24.70 15.05
N ILE A 47 -5.23 23.38 15.19
CA ILE A 47 -6.09 22.33 14.64
C ILE A 47 -7.50 22.39 15.27
N ALA A 48 -7.61 22.45 16.59
CA ALA A 48 -8.90 22.53 17.27
C ALA A 48 -9.70 23.76 16.84
N THR A 49 -9.03 24.92 16.71
CA THR A 49 -9.67 26.15 16.24
C THR A 49 -10.18 26.01 14.82
N ALA A 50 -9.35 25.45 13.89
CA ALA A 50 -9.73 25.23 12.50
C ALA A 50 -10.90 24.22 12.37
N ALA A 51 -10.95 23.22 13.23
CA ALA A 51 -12.00 22.22 13.30
C ALA A 51 -13.29 22.70 14.02
N GLN A 52 -13.29 23.92 14.58
CA GLN A 52 -14.35 24.41 15.46
C GLN A 52 -14.65 23.44 16.63
N ALA A 53 -13.59 22.90 17.23
CA ALA A 53 -13.66 21.93 18.31
C ALA A 53 -12.92 22.44 19.57
N ASN A 54 -13.19 21.80 20.70
CA ASN A 54 -12.42 22.05 21.93
C ASN A 54 -11.03 21.35 21.80
N VAL A 55 -9.98 22.00 22.33
CA VAL A 55 -8.63 21.42 22.39
C VAL A 55 -8.63 20.06 23.10
N ALA A 56 -9.43 19.88 24.14
CA ALA A 56 -9.58 18.60 24.84
C ALA A 56 -10.11 17.47 23.95
N ALA A 57 -10.83 17.78 22.89
CA ALA A 57 -11.34 16.78 21.93
C ALA A 57 -10.20 16.07 21.17
N VAL A 58 -9.07 16.75 20.95
CA VAL A 58 -7.90 16.10 20.31
C VAL A 58 -7.38 14.99 21.22
N SER A 59 -7.20 15.27 22.51
CA SER A 59 -6.73 14.26 23.46
C SER A 59 -7.75 13.13 23.65
N TYR A 60 -9.04 13.44 23.59
CA TYR A 60 -10.12 12.46 23.70
C TYR A 60 -10.16 11.48 22.50
N TYR A 61 -10.07 12.00 21.25
CA TYR A 61 -10.23 11.18 20.05
C TYR A 61 -8.93 10.54 19.57
N PHE A 62 -7.79 11.19 19.80
CA PHE A 62 -6.50 10.79 19.22
C PHE A 62 -5.40 10.59 20.25
N GLY A 63 -5.58 11.06 21.49
CA GLY A 63 -4.56 11.00 22.52
C GLY A 63 -3.63 12.21 22.47
N ASP A 64 -2.74 12.28 21.50
CA ASP A 64 -1.77 13.36 21.38
C ASP A 64 -1.58 13.83 19.92
N LYS A 65 -0.65 14.78 19.72
CA LYS A 65 -0.34 15.32 18.40
C LYS A 65 0.29 14.29 17.48
N ALA A 66 1.10 13.37 18.03
CA ALA A 66 1.78 12.36 17.25
C ALA A 66 0.79 11.31 16.72
N ALA A 67 -0.13 10.87 17.57
CA ALA A 67 -1.20 9.95 17.20
C ALA A 67 -2.18 10.58 16.19
N LEU A 68 -2.53 11.87 16.34
CA LEU A 68 -3.31 12.59 15.34
C LEU A 68 -2.55 12.72 14.01
N TYR A 69 -1.24 12.95 14.05
CA TYR A 69 -0.40 13.01 12.85
C TYR A 69 -0.34 11.67 12.13
N SER A 70 -0.19 10.56 12.87
CA SER A 70 -0.28 9.20 12.34
C SER A 70 -1.64 8.94 11.68
N ALA A 71 -2.74 9.33 12.32
CA ALA A 71 -4.08 9.13 11.81
C ALA A 71 -4.35 9.84 10.46
N VAL A 72 -3.71 10.98 10.20
CA VAL A 72 -3.90 11.70 8.93
C VAL A 72 -3.27 11.02 7.72
N PHE A 73 -2.36 10.07 7.90
CA PHE A 73 -1.82 9.27 6.80
C PHE A 73 -2.78 8.15 6.37
N THR A 74 -3.48 7.55 7.31
CA THR A 74 -4.23 6.30 7.11
C THR A 74 -5.73 6.53 6.91
N GLU A 75 -6.35 7.34 7.75
CA GLU A 75 -7.80 7.38 7.88
C GLU A 75 -8.55 8.18 6.79
N PRO A 76 -8.01 9.25 6.18
CA PRO A 76 -8.79 10.06 5.25
C PRO A 76 -9.19 9.36 3.95
N PHE A 77 -8.46 8.31 3.54
CA PHE A 77 -8.59 7.79 2.19
C PHE A 77 -8.79 6.29 2.09
N CYS A 78 -8.11 5.48 2.89
CA CYS A 78 -8.08 4.05 2.67
C CYS A 78 -7.82 3.30 3.98
N ASP A 79 -8.65 2.33 4.25
CA ASP A 79 -8.26 1.24 5.13
C ASP A 79 -7.32 0.32 4.33
N ILE A 80 -6.03 0.41 4.59
CA ILE A 80 -5.01 -0.39 3.90
C ILE A 80 -5.25 -1.90 4.06
N HIS A 81 -5.80 -2.31 5.20
CA HIS A 81 -6.13 -3.72 5.43
C HIS A 81 -7.31 -4.17 4.55
N ALA A 82 -8.32 -3.31 4.39
CA ALA A 82 -9.43 -3.58 3.48
C ALA A 82 -8.94 -3.65 2.03
N LEU A 83 -8.06 -2.72 1.61
CA LEU A 83 -7.45 -2.75 0.28
C LEU A 83 -6.66 -4.05 0.05
N ILE A 84 -5.81 -4.45 1.00
CA ILE A 84 -5.05 -5.70 0.90
C ILE A 84 -5.99 -6.91 0.82
N ALA A 85 -7.02 -6.96 1.68
CA ALA A 85 -7.99 -8.06 1.68
C ALA A 85 -8.74 -8.18 0.35
N ASP A 86 -9.03 -7.05 -0.31
CA ASP A 86 -9.73 -7.02 -1.59
C ASP A 86 -8.87 -7.55 -2.73
N PHE A 87 -7.65 -7.04 -2.92
CA PHE A 87 -6.81 -7.44 -4.06
C PHE A 87 -6.02 -8.73 -3.84
N ALA A 88 -5.66 -9.08 -2.60
CA ALA A 88 -4.83 -10.24 -2.30
C ALA A 88 -5.63 -11.55 -2.09
N ASN A 89 -6.88 -11.58 -2.51
CA ASN A 89 -7.71 -12.78 -2.45
C ASN A 89 -7.14 -13.87 -3.39
N PRO A 90 -6.79 -15.08 -2.89
CA PRO A 90 -6.20 -16.14 -3.71
C PRO A 90 -7.18 -16.80 -4.69
N ASP A 91 -8.50 -16.60 -4.51
CA ASP A 91 -9.54 -17.25 -5.30
C ASP A 91 -9.90 -16.52 -6.59
N ILE A 92 -9.34 -15.32 -6.81
CA ILE A 92 -9.57 -14.51 -8.01
C ILE A 92 -8.37 -14.55 -8.94
N THR A 93 -8.59 -14.21 -10.20
CA THR A 93 -7.51 -14.17 -11.20
C THR A 93 -6.50 -13.07 -10.93
N LEU A 94 -5.27 -13.20 -11.44
CA LEU A 94 -4.26 -12.15 -11.34
C LEU A 94 -4.75 -10.82 -11.91
N ARG A 95 -5.46 -10.84 -13.04
CA ARG A 95 -6.04 -9.65 -13.67
C ARG A 95 -7.05 -8.96 -12.73
N GLU A 96 -7.93 -9.72 -12.11
CA GLU A 96 -8.90 -9.17 -11.14
C GLU A 96 -8.20 -8.60 -9.91
N SER A 97 -7.20 -9.29 -9.38
CA SER A 97 -6.39 -8.81 -8.25
C SER A 97 -5.69 -7.49 -8.58
N LEU A 98 -5.01 -7.40 -9.73
CA LEU A 98 -4.34 -6.18 -10.16
C LEU A 98 -5.34 -5.06 -10.47
N GLY A 99 -6.50 -5.39 -11.04
CA GLY A 99 -7.59 -4.44 -11.24
C GLY A 99 -8.05 -3.82 -9.93
N ARG A 100 -8.38 -4.65 -8.92
CA ARG A 100 -8.78 -4.18 -7.58
C ARG A 100 -7.68 -3.35 -6.92
N TYR A 101 -6.42 -3.77 -7.06
CA TYR A 101 -5.28 -3.02 -6.56
C TYR A 101 -5.22 -1.61 -7.16
N PHE A 102 -5.27 -1.45 -8.49
CA PHE A 102 -5.17 -0.14 -9.13
C PHE A 102 -6.42 0.71 -8.91
N HIS A 103 -7.62 0.15 -9.00
CA HIS A 103 -8.86 0.88 -8.69
C HIS A 103 -8.84 1.38 -7.23
N GLY A 104 -8.50 0.54 -6.27
CA GLY A 104 -8.39 0.94 -4.87
C GLY A 104 -7.31 1.99 -4.63
N ALA A 105 -6.13 1.80 -5.22
CA ALA A 105 -5.03 2.76 -5.09
C ALA A 105 -5.34 4.13 -5.73
N LEU A 106 -6.12 4.19 -6.83
CA LEU A 106 -6.44 5.43 -7.52
C LEU A 106 -7.75 6.08 -7.07
N ALA A 107 -8.65 5.35 -6.42
CA ALA A 107 -9.93 5.87 -5.96
C ALA A 107 -9.82 7.20 -5.20
N PRO A 108 -8.84 7.42 -4.31
CA PRO A 108 -8.69 8.70 -3.62
C PRO A 108 -8.39 9.89 -4.53
N LEU A 109 -7.87 9.70 -5.75
CA LEU A 109 -7.62 10.80 -6.70
C LEU A 109 -8.92 11.52 -7.10
N SER A 110 -10.08 10.86 -7.00
CA SER A 110 -11.39 11.45 -7.22
C SER A 110 -11.79 12.44 -6.12
N HIS A 111 -11.11 12.48 -4.96
CA HIS A 111 -11.42 13.34 -3.81
C HIS A 111 -10.82 14.76 -3.89
N GLY A 112 -10.34 15.19 -5.04
CA GLY A 112 -9.95 16.59 -5.30
C GLY A 112 -8.90 17.13 -4.32
N GLU A 113 -9.25 18.20 -3.57
CA GLU A 113 -8.31 18.89 -2.68
C GLU A 113 -7.81 18.02 -1.52
N LEU A 114 -8.63 17.14 -1.00
CA LEU A 114 -8.25 16.23 0.09
C LEU A 114 -7.08 15.30 -0.35
N ALA A 115 -7.16 14.76 -1.57
CA ALA A 115 -6.08 13.96 -2.15
C ALA A 115 -4.79 14.77 -2.32
N ARG A 116 -4.88 16.03 -2.78
CA ARG A 116 -3.71 16.91 -2.89
C ARG A 116 -3.04 17.17 -1.55
N GLN A 117 -3.81 17.38 -0.49
CA GLN A 117 -3.28 17.58 0.86
C GLN A 117 -2.56 16.33 1.37
N SER A 118 -3.11 15.15 1.14
CA SER A 118 -2.46 13.89 1.52
C SER A 118 -1.14 13.69 0.78
N VAL A 119 -1.12 13.85 -0.53
CA VAL A 119 0.10 13.76 -1.33
C VAL A 119 1.16 14.75 -0.83
N ARG A 120 0.77 16.01 -0.59
CA ARG A 120 1.67 17.02 -0.05
C ARG A 120 2.26 16.63 1.30
N LEU A 121 1.44 16.03 2.17
CA LEU A 121 1.88 15.52 3.47
C LEU A 121 2.92 14.41 3.31
N HIS A 122 2.65 13.42 2.45
CA HIS A 122 3.58 12.31 2.18
C HIS A 122 4.90 12.80 1.58
N ILE A 123 4.86 13.68 0.59
CA ILE A 123 6.08 14.25 -0.01
C ILE A 123 6.87 15.05 1.04
N ARG A 124 6.19 15.84 1.87
CA ARG A 124 6.85 16.58 2.94
C ARG A 124 7.55 15.65 3.93
N GLU A 125 6.91 14.59 4.35
CA GLU A 125 7.50 13.61 5.28
C GLU A 125 8.70 12.87 4.68
N MET A 126 8.71 12.62 3.36
CA MET A 126 9.87 12.07 2.66
C MET A 126 11.06 13.06 2.64
N LEU A 127 10.80 14.36 2.52
CA LEU A 127 11.83 15.40 2.44
C LEU A 127 12.30 15.89 3.82
N GLU A 128 11.38 15.94 4.78
CA GLU A 128 11.59 16.42 6.15
C GLU A 128 11.06 15.39 7.16
N PRO A 129 11.71 14.24 7.32
CA PRO A 129 11.19 13.16 8.14
C PRO A 129 11.07 13.56 9.61
N THR A 130 9.92 13.31 10.21
CA THR A 130 9.64 13.64 11.62
C THR A 130 9.88 12.47 12.57
N GLY A 131 10.27 11.30 12.04
CA GLY A 131 10.34 10.03 12.75
C GLY A 131 8.97 9.33 12.91
N GLN A 132 7.87 9.97 12.52
CA GLN A 132 6.56 9.30 12.43
C GLN A 132 6.50 8.41 11.19
N TRP A 133 7.15 8.83 10.09
CA TRP A 133 7.22 8.08 8.84
C TRP A 133 7.77 6.65 9.02
N GLU A 134 8.78 6.46 9.85
CA GLU A 134 9.33 5.12 10.10
C GLU A 134 8.28 4.17 10.69
N ARG A 135 7.36 4.68 11.49
CA ARG A 135 6.25 3.91 12.08
C ARG A 135 5.16 3.60 11.06
N GLU A 136 4.86 4.57 10.20
CA GLU A 136 3.83 4.41 9.17
C GLU A 136 4.35 3.62 7.95
N MET A 137 5.66 3.66 7.67
CA MET A 137 6.32 2.93 6.58
C MET A 137 5.97 1.44 6.61
N ASP A 138 5.89 0.84 7.78
CA ASP A 138 5.55 -0.57 7.91
C ASP A 138 4.11 -0.85 7.42
N LYS A 139 3.15 -0.03 7.78
CA LYS A 139 1.75 -0.19 7.42
C LYS A 139 1.47 0.25 5.98
N GLU A 140 1.92 1.46 5.63
CA GLU A 140 1.55 2.12 4.38
C GLU A 140 2.34 1.61 3.17
N VAL A 141 3.53 1.07 3.39
CA VAL A 141 4.43 0.65 2.30
C VAL A 141 4.76 -0.82 2.38
N ARG A 142 5.28 -1.30 3.52
CA ARG A 142 5.77 -2.67 3.63
C ARG A 142 4.66 -3.71 3.51
N GLN A 143 3.57 -3.55 4.23
CA GLN A 143 2.47 -4.52 4.21
C GLN A 143 1.79 -4.64 2.83
N PRO A 144 1.44 -3.55 2.12
CA PRO A 144 0.94 -3.64 0.74
C PRO A 144 1.97 -4.25 -0.22
N HIS A 145 3.26 -3.88 -0.08
CA HIS A 145 4.32 -4.45 -0.89
C HIS A 145 4.43 -5.96 -0.71
N GLU A 146 4.44 -6.44 0.53
CA GLU A 146 4.51 -7.89 0.82
C GLU A 146 3.26 -8.62 0.33
N ALA A 147 2.08 -8.00 0.42
CA ALA A 147 0.85 -8.57 -0.12
C ALA A 147 0.93 -8.71 -1.65
N LEU A 148 1.43 -7.69 -2.35
CA LEU A 148 1.63 -7.72 -3.79
C LEU A 148 2.69 -8.77 -4.18
N VAL A 149 3.78 -8.87 -3.44
CA VAL A 149 4.80 -9.92 -3.63
C VAL A 149 4.21 -11.31 -3.47
N ARG A 150 3.40 -11.56 -2.42
CA ARG A 150 2.72 -12.86 -2.24
C ARG A 150 1.77 -13.18 -3.39
N LEU A 151 0.98 -12.19 -3.85
CA LEU A 151 0.10 -12.31 -5.01
C LEU A 151 0.87 -12.73 -6.26
N LEU A 152 1.94 -12.03 -6.59
CA LEU A 152 2.78 -12.33 -7.75
C LEU A 152 3.41 -13.72 -7.63
N CYS A 153 3.96 -14.07 -6.47
CA CYS A 153 4.51 -15.41 -6.23
C CYS A 153 3.48 -16.52 -6.44
N HIS A 154 2.24 -16.31 -5.94
CA HIS A 154 1.16 -17.27 -6.10
C HIS A 154 0.83 -17.51 -7.57
N HIS A 155 0.58 -16.47 -8.33
CA HIS A 155 0.17 -16.58 -9.73
C HIS A 155 1.31 -17.01 -10.67
N MET A 156 2.53 -16.52 -10.46
CA MET A 156 3.70 -16.88 -11.25
C MET A 156 4.35 -18.21 -10.82
N LYS A 157 3.79 -18.89 -9.80
CA LYS A 157 4.31 -20.17 -9.24
C LYS A 157 5.76 -20.06 -8.75
N VAL A 158 6.11 -18.94 -8.15
CA VAL A 158 7.43 -18.71 -7.53
C VAL A 158 7.35 -19.09 -6.05
N ALA A 159 8.05 -20.14 -5.66
CA ALA A 159 7.96 -20.70 -4.31
C ALA A 159 8.57 -19.77 -3.22
N VAL A 160 9.62 -19.03 -3.57
CA VAL A 160 10.33 -18.11 -2.66
C VAL A 160 10.53 -16.80 -3.41
N PRO A 161 10.09 -15.66 -2.86
CA PRO A 161 10.30 -14.37 -3.51
C PRO A 161 11.80 -14.09 -3.70
N ASP A 162 12.14 -13.62 -4.88
CA ASP A 162 13.49 -13.19 -5.23
C ASP A 162 13.50 -11.70 -5.62
N LEU A 163 14.67 -11.15 -5.91
CA LEU A 163 14.81 -9.74 -6.28
C LEU A 163 14.03 -9.37 -7.56
N GLY A 164 13.77 -10.32 -8.46
CA GLY A 164 12.95 -10.10 -9.67
C GLY A 164 11.49 -9.80 -9.28
N ILE A 165 10.91 -10.62 -8.42
CA ILE A 165 9.55 -10.41 -7.90
C ILE A 165 9.44 -9.08 -7.15
N HIS A 166 10.44 -8.74 -6.30
CA HIS A 166 10.43 -7.45 -5.59
C HIS A 166 10.53 -6.26 -6.54
N ARG A 167 11.38 -6.33 -7.59
CA ARG A 167 11.45 -5.28 -8.63
C ARG A 167 10.13 -5.13 -9.35
N LEU A 168 9.49 -6.23 -9.77
CA LEU A 168 8.20 -6.20 -10.42
C LEU A 168 7.14 -5.55 -9.51
N ALA A 169 7.03 -6.00 -8.25
CA ALA A 169 6.09 -5.44 -7.29
C ALA A 169 6.29 -3.93 -7.08
N LEU A 170 7.54 -3.47 -6.90
CA LEU A 170 7.85 -2.04 -6.76
C LEU A 170 7.55 -1.25 -8.04
N THR A 171 7.77 -1.83 -9.21
CA THR A 171 7.43 -1.17 -10.48
C THR A 171 5.93 -1.04 -10.65
N LEU A 172 5.15 -2.06 -10.29
CA LEU A 172 3.69 -2.01 -10.34
C LEU A 172 3.14 -0.96 -9.37
N SER A 173 3.58 -0.96 -8.11
CA SER A 173 3.14 0.04 -7.13
C SER A 173 3.59 1.45 -7.50
N GLY A 174 4.75 1.59 -8.12
CA GLY A 174 5.29 2.86 -8.61
C GLY A 174 4.40 3.53 -9.65
N GLN A 175 3.68 2.78 -10.49
CA GLN A 175 2.73 3.36 -11.46
C GLN A 175 1.59 4.12 -10.75
N ALA A 176 0.99 3.53 -9.70
CA ALA A 176 -0.05 4.20 -8.94
C ALA A 176 0.51 5.41 -8.17
N PHE A 177 1.67 5.23 -7.52
CA PHE A 177 2.34 6.30 -6.78
C PHE A 177 2.75 7.48 -7.68
N GLN A 178 3.13 7.22 -8.94
CA GLN A 178 3.45 8.27 -9.90
C GLN A 178 2.28 9.23 -10.10
N LEU A 179 1.05 8.73 -10.23
CA LEU A 179 -0.13 9.60 -10.39
C LEU A 179 -0.41 10.44 -9.15
N TRP A 180 -0.13 9.91 -7.97
CA TRP A 180 -0.23 10.67 -6.74
C TRP A 180 0.82 11.80 -6.68
N GLY A 181 2.08 11.46 -6.90
CA GLY A 181 3.20 12.39 -6.79
C GLY A 181 3.31 13.40 -7.93
N HIS A 182 2.79 13.06 -9.12
CA HIS A 182 2.91 13.89 -10.33
C HIS A 182 1.54 14.33 -10.89
N ARG A 183 0.52 14.38 -10.05
CA ARG A 183 -0.81 14.85 -10.45
C ARG A 183 -0.77 16.20 -11.16
N ASP A 184 -0.03 17.16 -10.60
CA ASP A 184 0.11 18.51 -11.17
C ASP A 184 0.76 18.47 -12.56
N VAL A 185 1.70 17.54 -12.79
CA VAL A 185 2.31 17.33 -14.11
C VAL A 185 1.29 16.77 -15.10
N VAL A 186 0.51 15.78 -14.69
CA VAL A 186 -0.55 15.21 -15.55
C VAL A 186 -1.58 16.28 -15.90
N GLU A 187 -2.03 17.06 -14.92
CA GLU A 187 -2.99 18.16 -15.12
C GLU A 187 -2.43 19.25 -16.05
N ALA A 188 -1.14 19.53 -15.98
CA ALA A 188 -0.48 20.50 -16.87
C ALA A 188 -0.30 20.00 -18.30
N VAL A 189 0.00 18.70 -18.47
CA VAL A 189 0.28 18.10 -19.78
C VAL A 189 -1.01 17.68 -20.50
N LYS A 190 -1.93 17.03 -19.77
CA LYS A 190 -3.15 16.48 -20.33
C LYS A 190 -4.25 16.37 -19.25
N PRO A 191 -4.91 17.48 -18.90
CA PRO A 191 -5.84 17.53 -17.77
C PRO A 191 -7.01 16.56 -17.90
N GLU A 192 -7.42 16.21 -19.13
CA GLU A 192 -8.56 15.32 -19.37
C GLU A 192 -8.35 13.90 -18.81
N LEU A 193 -7.09 13.51 -18.56
CA LEU A 193 -6.76 12.20 -17.99
C LEU A 193 -7.20 12.03 -16.53
N LEU A 194 -7.42 13.14 -15.82
CA LEU A 194 -7.85 13.14 -14.41
C LEU A 194 -9.10 14.01 -14.16
N ALA A 195 -9.76 14.47 -15.24
CA ALA A 195 -10.83 15.45 -15.14
C ALA A 195 -12.13 14.90 -14.51
N THR A 196 -12.37 13.61 -14.62
CA THR A 196 -13.60 12.97 -14.13
C THR A 196 -13.29 11.66 -13.41
N PRO A 197 -14.17 11.19 -12.52
CA PRO A 197 -14.04 9.87 -11.92
C PRO A 197 -13.87 8.75 -12.96
N GLN A 198 -14.61 8.80 -14.06
CA GLN A 198 -14.54 7.83 -15.16
C GLN A 198 -13.17 7.85 -15.85
N ALA A 199 -12.52 9.02 -15.96
CA ALA A 199 -11.16 9.11 -16.50
C ALA A 199 -10.15 8.42 -15.56
N VAL A 200 -10.31 8.54 -14.26
CA VAL A 200 -9.49 7.86 -13.25
C VAL A 200 -9.72 6.34 -13.30
N GLU A 201 -10.97 5.89 -13.39
CA GLU A 201 -11.33 4.47 -13.55
C GLU A 201 -10.69 3.88 -14.83
N LEU A 202 -10.84 4.56 -15.97
CA LEU A 202 -10.19 4.13 -17.21
C LEU A 202 -8.67 4.04 -17.09
N TRP A 203 -8.07 4.94 -16.31
CA TRP A 203 -6.63 4.86 -16.07
C TRP A 203 -6.27 3.62 -15.24
N ALA A 204 -7.04 3.29 -14.20
CA ALA A 204 -6.85 2.05 -13.44
C ALA A 204 -6.96 0.79 -14.31
N ASP A 205 -7.93 0.76 -15.23
CA ASP A 205 -8.07 -0.33 -16.21
C ASP A 205 -6.83 -0.45 -17.10
N ARG A 206 -6.33 0.69 -17.61
CA ARG A 206 -5.13 0.70 -18.46
C ARG A 206 -3.88 0.30 -17.68
N MET A 207 -3.74 0.72 -16.42
CA MET A 207 -2.66 0.24 -15.55
C MET A 207 -2.71 -1.26 -15.34
N THR A 208 -3.91 -1.81 -15.21
CA THR A 208 -4.10 -3.27 -15.12
C THR A 208 -3.59 -3.97 -16.38
N ASP A 209 -3.89 -3.45 -17.58
CA ASP A 209 -3.36 -3.99 -18.83
C ASP A 209 -1.83 -3.91 -18.91
N TYR A 210 -1.26 -2.77 -18.53
CA TYR A 210 0.20 -2.59 -18.48
C TYR A 210 0.86 -3.54 -17.47
N ALA A 211 0.26 -3.69 -16.29
CA ALA A 211 0.74 -4.62 -15.26
C ALA A 211 0.74 -6.06 -15.75
N MET A 212 -0.31 -6.51 -16.43
CA MET A 212 -0.38 -7.85 -17.02
C MET A 212 0.72 -8.06 -18.07
N ALA A 213 1.02 -7.05 -18.90
CA ALA A 213 2.11 -7.12 -19.86
C ALA A 213 3.49 -7.19 -19.16
N MET A 214 3.66 -6.46 -18.05
CA MET A 214 4.90 -6.50 -17.26
C MET A 214 5.10 -7.86 -16.59
N VAL A 215 4.04 -8.46 -16.04
CA VAL A 215 4.10 -9.82 -15.50
C VAL A 215 4.50 -10.82 -16.59
N ALA A 216 3.87 -10.74 -17.77
CA ALA A 216 4.21 -11.62 -18.90
C ALA A 216 5.68 -11.46 -19.34
N ALA A 217 6.20 -10.24 -19.35
CA ALA A 217 7.60 -9.96 -19.64
C ALA A 217 8.56 -10.59 -18.61
N GLU A 218 8.25 -10.45 -17.31
CA GLU A 218 9.03 -11.07 -16.24
C GLU A 218 9.00 -12.59 -16.32
N GLU A 219 7.84 -13.19 -16.61
CA GLU A 219 7.73 -14.63 -16.82
C GLU A 219 8.55 -15.11 -18.02
N ALA A 220 8.54 -14.37 -19.14
CA ALA A 220 9.33 -14.69 -20.32
C ALA A 220 10.83 -14.62 -20.01
N TRP A 221 11.26 -13.58 -19.28
CA TRP A 221 12.65 -13.44 -18.86
C TRP A 221 13.07 -14.61 -17.94
N ARG A 222 12.23 -14.99 -16.98
CA ARG A 222 12.49 -16.13 -16.09
C ARG A 222 12.64 -17.44 -16.84
N ARG A 223 11.77 -17.73 -17.78
CA ARG A 223 11.89 -18.92 -18.64
C ARG A 223 13.19 -18.95 -19.44
N ALA A 224 13.67 -17.78 -19.88
CA ALA A 224 14.89 -17.68 -20.69
C ALA A 224 16.18 -17.76 -19.86
N THR A 225 16.15 -17.27 -18.62
CA THR A 225 17.39 -17.05 -17.83
C THR A 225 17.53 -17.94 -16.60
N LEU A 226 16.43 -18.42 -16.03
CA LEU A 226 16.44 -19.31 -14.88
C LEU A 226 16.26 -20.74 -15.39
N PRO A 227 17.31 -21.58 -15.40
CA PRO A 227 17.17 -22.98 -15.80
C PRO A 227 16.16 -23.65 -14.87
N GLU A 228 15.22 -24.41 -15.46
CA GLU A 228 14.32 -25.27 -14.70
C GLU A 228 15.16 -26.01 -13.65
N ARG A 229 14.84 -25.85 -12.36
CA ARG A 229 15.34 -26.74 -11.33
C ARG A 229 14.85 -28.14 -11.71
N ARG A 230 15.69 -28.87 -12.46
CA ARG A 230 15.46 -30.28 -12.73
C ARG A 230 15.11 -30.93 -11.40
N ALA A 231 13.89 -31.46 -11.31
CA ALA A 231 13.54 -32.37 -10.22
C ALA A 231 14.71 -33.36 -10.04
N PRO A 232 15.14 -33.65 -8.79
CA PRO A 232 16.23 -34.59 -8.60
C PRO A 232 15.85 -35.89 -9.31
N SER A 233 16.59 -36.21 -10.39
CA SER A 233 16.40 -37.46 -11.10
C SER A 233 16.48 -38.54 -10.03
N ARG A 234 15.43 -39.31 -9.85
CA ARG A 234 15.44 -40.54 -9.07
C ARG A 234 16.60 -41.38 -9.69
N ARG A 235 17.78 -41.25 -9.14
CA ARG A 235 18.85 -42.22 -9.42
C ARG A 235 18.24 -43.58 -9.09
N ARG A 236 17.98 -44.36 -10.13
CA ARG A 236 17.73 -45.79 -10.01
C ARG A 236 18.78 -46.32 -9.02
N ALA A 237 18.31 -46.78 -7.88
CA ALA A 237 19.13 -47.60 -6.99
C ALA A 237 19.59 -48.79 -7.83
N ALA A 238 20.82 -48.73 -8.31
CA ALA A 238 21.49 -49.86 -8.86
C ALA A 238 21.60 -50.86 -7.72
N ALA A 239 20.97 -52.00 -7.88
CA ALA A 239 21.05 -53.13 -6.97
C ALA A 239 22.51 -53.49 -6.81
N SER A 240 23.04 -53.35 -5.61
CA SER A 240 24.34 -53.93 -5.23
C SER A 240 24.20 -55.45 -5.22
N PRO A 241 25.10 -56.18 -5.86
CA PRO A 241 25.10 -57.62 -5.74
C PRO A 241 25.52 -58.02 -4.33
N SER A 242 24.74 -58.90 -3.70
CA SER A 242 25.05 -59.51 -2.41
C SER A 242 26.38 -60.21 -2.41
N PRO A 243 27.23 -60.07 -1.37
CA PRO A 243 28.46 -60.85 -1.25
C PRO A 243 28.09 -62.32 -0.89
N SER A 244 28.59 -63.23 -1.69
CA SER A 244 28.53 -64.67 -1.49
C SER A 244 29.28 -65.06 -0.19
N LEU A 245 28.56 -65.76 0.69
CA LEU A 245 29.06 -66.40 1.90
C LEU A 245 30.05 -67.52 1.49
N GLN A 246 31.31 -67.36 1.81
CA GLN A 246 32.30 -68.49 1.82
C GLN A 246 32.13 -69.26 3.13
N PRO A 247 32.21 -70.63 3.10
CA PRO A 247 32.07 -71.44 4.30
C PRO A 247 33.35 -71.42 5.14
N ALA A 248 33.18 -71.26 6.46
CA ALA A 248 34.25 -71.27 7.46
C ALA A 248 35.03 -72.59 7.51
N ARG A 249 36.34 -72.52 7.35
CA ARG A 249 37.29 -73.61 7.61
C ARG A 249 37.32 -73.87 9.13
N ARG A 250 36.98 -75.14 9.49
CA ARG A 250 37.22 -75.73 10.81
C ARG A 250 38.69 -75.82 11.07
N LYS A 251 39.16 -75.25 12.16
CA LYS A 251 40.49 -75.55 12.74
C LYS A 251 40.34 -76.72 13.78
N THR A 252 40.98 -77.79 13.53
CA THR A 252 41.22 -78.91 14.46
C THR A 252 42.24 -78.51 15.51
N PRO A 253 42.11 -78.99 16.78
CA PRO A 253 43.14 -78.81 17.82
C PRO A 253 44.21 -79.90 17.69
N LYS A 254 45.43 -79.56 18.03
CA LYS A 254 46.57 -80.47 18.18
C LYS A 254 47.06 -80.48 19.66
N PRO A 255 47.60 -81.54 20.06
CA PRO A 255 47.68 -82.06 21.42
C PRO A 255 48.47 -81.21 22.41
#